data_089f962bc8d25b14fa94ee8db89b1d49
#
_entry.id   089f962bc8d25b14fa94ee8db89b1d49
#
_cell.length_a   1.000
_cell.length_b   1.000
_cell.length_c   1.000
_cell.angle_alpha   90.00
_cell.angle_beta   90.00
_cell.angle_gamma   90.00
#
_symmetry.space_group_name_H-M   'P 1'
#
loop_
_entity.id
_entity.type
_entity.pdbx_description
1 polymer ?
#
loop_
_entity_poly.entity_id
_entity_poly.type
_entity_poly.pdbx_seq_one_letter_code
_entity_poly.pdbx_strand_id
1 'polypeptide(L)'
;MKLLILSILLSLTACNKKEIEMEKPYIKPIEPQTTSNYLALGDSYTIGEGVLVTERWPVQLAAALTQEGIPVETPQIIARTGWTTDELLIAIEAAQIKDTFELVSLLIGVNNQYRGRSVEQFRADLILLINKALEFSGNDPNKVFMLSIPDWGATPFAEGRDRDKIAREIDAYNSVIWQETNSRNILFVDITRISREALTDQSLLAADRLHPSGSMYSQWVQELLPKLKLRLQKP
;
A
#
# COMPACT_ATOMS: atom_id res chain seq x y z
N MET A 1 48.88 68.87 71.24
CA MET A 1 49.19 68.43 69.91
C MET A 1 48.61 67.01 69.75
N LYS A 2 47.34 66.93 69.29
CA LYS A 2 46.61 65.64 69.14
C LYS A 2 46.60 65.27 67.70
N LEU A 3 47.17 64.14 67.36
CA LEU A 3 47.17 63.52 66.04
C LEU A 3 45.83 62.81 65.78
N LEU A 4 45.13 63.23 64.73
CA LEU A 4 43.91 62.54 64.29
C LEU A 4 44.28 61.51 63.18
N ILE A 5 44.06 60.25 63.47
CA ILE A 5 44.22 59.15 62.50
C ILE A 5 42.90 58.94 61.83
N LEU A 6 42.85 59.17 60.50
CA LEU A 6 41.69 58.98 59.63
C LEU A 6 41.75 57.54 59.06
N SER A 7 40.87 56.68 59.52
CA SER A 7 40.73 55.30 59.01
C SER A 7 39.81 55.31 57.80
N ILE A 8 40.36 54.96 56.64
CA ILE A 8 39.61 54.75 55.37
C ILE A 8 39.11 53.31 55.40
N LEU A 9 37.76 53.12 55.47
CA LEU A 9 37.09 51.81 55.24
C LEU A 9 36.94 51.58 53.72
N LEU A 10 37.64 50.57 53.24
CA LEU A 10 37.49 50.12 51.86
C LEU A 10 36.33 49.07 51.77
N SER A 11 35.21 49.45 51.27
CA SER A 11 34.07 48.53 51.01
C SER A 11 34.34 47.74 49.73
N LEU A 12 34.61 46.44 49.88
CA LEU A 12 34.64 45.44 48.79
C LEU A 12 33.20 45.08 48.33
N THR A 13 32.77 45.60 47.24
CA THR A 13 31.54 45.13 46.53
C THR A 13 31.83 43.83 45.86
N ALA A 14 31.33 42.71 46.40
CA ALA A 14 31.34 41.41 45.72
C ALA A 14 30.36 41.40 44.54
N CYS A 15 30.88 41.37 43.33
CA CYS A 15 30.08 41.08 42.13
C CYS A 15 29.64 39.62 42.15
N ASN A 16 28.38 39.38 42.45
CA ASN A 16 27.74 38.08 42.30
C ASN A 16 27.54 37.80 40.82
N LYS A 17 28.42 37.03 40.18
CA LYS A 17 28.19 36.45 38.85
C LYS A 17 27.08 35.40 38.99
N LYS A 18 25.87 35.72 38.57
CA LYS A 18 24.84 34.71 38.27
C LYS A 18 25.34 33.89 37.08
N GLU A 19 25.77 32.68 37.33
CA GLU A 19 25.91 31.68 36.24
C GLU A 19 24.54 31.42 35.67
N ILE A 20 24.36 31.76 34.40
CA ILE A 20 23.19 31.39 33.63
C ILE A 20 23.40 29.93 33.29
N GLU A 21 22.78 29.03 34.05
CA GLU A 21 22.69 27.61 33.73
C GLU A 21 21.83 27.47 32.45
N MET A 22 22.50 27.26 31.31
CA MET A 22 21.78 26.96 30.06
C MET A 22 21.13 25.59 30.22
N GLU A 23 19.79 25.54 30.31
CA GLU A 23 19.04 24.30 30.23
C GLU A 23 19.41 23.60 28.92
N LYS A 24 19.93 22.38 29.02
CA LYS A 24 20.15 21.52 27.88
C LYS A 24 18.80 21.28 27.18
N PRO A 25 18.71 21.46 25.87
CA PRO A 25 17.46 21.20 25.16
C PRO A 25 17.03 19.75 25.43
N TYR A 26 15.81 19.57 25.93
CA TYR A 26 15.21 18.25 26.10
C TYR A 26 14.97 17.66 24.71
N ILE A 27 15.82 16.73 24.29
CA ILE A 27 15.62 15.92 23.10
C ILE A 27 14.67 14.81 23.51
N LYS A 28 13.39 14.92 23.10
CA LYS A 28 12.42 13.85 23.28
C LYS A 28 13.00 12.56 22.68
N PRO A 29 13.06 11.44 23.41
CA PRO A 29 13.48 10.16 22.85
C PRO A 29 12.63 9.88 21.59
N ILE A 30 13.28 9.50 20.48
CA ILE A 30 12.58 8.99 19.30
C ILE A 30 12.05 7.63 19.73
N GLU A 31 10.74 7.53 19.96
CA GLU A 31 10.08 6.25 20.17
C GLU A 31 10.38 5.36 18.92
N PRO A 32 10.80 4.10 19.11
CA PRO A 32 10.99 3.20 17.98
C PRO A 32 9.68 3.08 17.22
N GLN A 33 9.65 3.54 15.98
CA GLN A 33 8.49 3.35 15.12
C GLN A 33 8.34 1.85 14.86
N THR A 34 7.21 1.28 15.28
CA THR A 34 6.86 -0.10 14.94
C THR A 34 6.66 -0.19 13.43
N THR A 35 7.38 -1.11 12.79
CA THR A 35 7.23 -1.36 11.35
C THR A 35 5.96 -2.14 11.11
N SER A 36 5.13 -1.68 10.18
CA SER A 36 3.89 -2.35 9.79
C SER A 36 4.17 -3.53 8.88
N ASN A 37 3.68 -4.71 9.24
CA ASN A 37 3.72 -5.87 8.37
C ASN A 37 2.63 -5.78 7.29
N TYR A 38 2.92 -6.32 6.08
CA TYR A 38 2.06 -6.18 4.93
C TYR A 38 1.87 -7.51 4.21
N LEU A 39 0.61 -7.90 3.96
CA LEU A 39 0.19 -9.07 3.20
C LEU A 39 -0.43 -8.65 1.87
N ALA A 40 0.13 -9.10 0.74
CA ALA A 40 -0.38 -8.85 -0.59
C ALA A 40 -0.92 -10.14 -1.23
N LEU A 41 -2.22 -10.16 -1.53
CA LEU A 41 -2.95 -11.30 -2.06
C LEU A 41 -3.32 -11.06 -3.53
N GLY A 42 -3.15 -12.06 -4.41
CA GLY A 42 -3.54 -11.86 -5.80
C GLY A 42 -3.09 -12.92 -6.80
N ASP A 43 -2.86 -12.46 -8.02
CA ASP A 43 -2.44 -13.25 -9.17
C ASP A 43 -1.11 -12.74 -9.78
N SER A 44 -0.94 -12.88 -11.11
CA SER A 44 0.25 -12.40 -11.83
C SER A 44 0.51 -10.91 -11.66
N TYR A 45 -0.52 -10.10 -11.52
CA TYR A 45 -0.38 -8.66 -11.30
C TYR A 45 0.19 -8.34 -9.91
N THR A 46 -0.07 -9.17 -8.92
CA THR A 46 0.47 -8.99 -7.55
C THR A 46 1.85 -9.61 -7.40
N ILE A 47 2.09 -10.81 -7.99
CA ILE A 47 3.44 -11.40 -8.01
C ILE A 47 4.41 -10.58 -8.87
N GLY A 48 3.91 -9.72 -9.76
CA GLY A 48 4.72 -8.90 -10.66
C GLY A 48 5.37 -9.72 -11.75
N GLU A 49 4.54 -10.42 -12.54
CA GLU A 49 5.02 -11.18 -13.69
C GLU A 49 5.75 -10.25 -14.67
N GLY A 50 6.93 -10.68 -15.13
CA GLY A 50 7.72 -9.95 -16.12
C GLY A 50 8.54 -8.76 -15.61
N VAL A 51 8.54 -8.47 -14.30
CA VAL A 51 9.33 -7.38 -13.70
C VAL A 51 10.23 -7.86 -12.55
N LEU A 52 11.21 -7.04 -12.17
CA LEU A 52 12.06 -7.32 -11.02
C LEU A 52 11.25 -7.25 -9.71
N VAL A 53 11.73 -7.92 -8.66
CA VAL A 53 11.07 -7.92 -7.34
C VAL A 53 10.85 -6.50 -6.82
N THR A 54 11.83 -5.62 -7.00
CA THR A 54 11.77 -4.21 -6.57
C THR A 54 10.78 -3.37 -7.36
N GLU A 55 10.36 -3.83 -8.53
CA GLU A 55 9.41 -3.14 -9.41
C GLU A 55 7.96 -3.58 -9.22
N ARG A 56 7.72 -4.64 -8.43
CA ARG A 56 6.36 -5.10 -8.07
C ARG A 56 5.62 -4.02 -7.32
N TRP A 57 4.35 -3.75 -7.68
CA TRP A 57 3.61 -2.67 -7.04
C TRP A 57 3.49 -2.79 -5.50
N PRO A 58 3.36 -3.99 -4.87
CA PRO A 58 3.31 -4.06 -3.42
C PRO A 58 4.65 -3.65 -2.77
N VAL A 59 5.78 -3.98 -3.42
CA VAL A 59 7.12 -3.61 -2.94
C VAL A 59 7.35 -2.10 -3.12
N GLN A 60 6.97 -1.54 -4.25
CA GLN A 60 7.03 -0.09 -4.49
C GLN A 60 6.15 0.67 -3.49
N LEU A 61 4.95 0.16 -3.18
CA LEU A 61 4.06 0.77 -2.19
C LEU A 61 4.68 0.79 -0.80
N ALA A 62 5.24 -0.33 -0.33
CA ALA A 62 5.91 -0.41 0.97
C ALA A 62 7.07 0.59 1.06
N ALA A 63 7.89 0.70 0.00
CA ALA A 63 8.96 1.67 -0.07
C ALA A 63 8.45 3.12 -0.05
N ALA A 64 7.39 3.42 -0.80
CA ALA A 64 6.78 4.75 -0.85
C ALA A 64 6.15 5.16 0.50
N LEU A 65 5.44 4.25 1.19
CA LEU A 65 4.89 4.50 2.53
C LEU A 65 6.02 4.78 3.54
N THR A 66 7.11 4.01 3.48
CA THR A 66 8.27 4.21 4.35
C THR A 66 8.93 5.58 4.11
N GLN A 67 9.04 6.02 2.85
CA GLN A 67 9.53 7.37 2.51
C GLN A 67 8.63 8.48 3.05
N GLU A 68 7.33 8.21 3.17
CA GLU A 68 6.34 9.14 3.73
C GLU A 68 6.23 9.07 5.27
N GLY A 69 7.15 8.36 5.92
CA GLY A 69 7.21 8.25 7.38
C GLY A 69 6.26 7.22 7.99
N ILE A 70 5.73 6.30 7.17
CA ILE A 70 4.94 5.15 7.60
C ILE A 70 5.78 3.89 7.32
N PRO A 71 6.60 3.40 8.28
CA PRO A 71 7.47 2.25 8.04
C PRO A 71 6.67 0.99 7.75
N VAL A 72 6.89 0.39 6.57
CA VAL A 72 6.25 -0.86 6.14
C VAL A 72 7.32 -1.86 5.74
N GLU A 73 7.19 -3.09 6.21
CA GLU A 73 8.07 -4.20 5.86
C GLU A 73 7.92 -4.60 4.38
N THR A 74 8.90 -5.33 3.88
CA THR A 74 8.75 -6.00 2.59
C THR A 74 7.52 -6.89 2.63
N PRO A 75 6.57 -6.76 1.68
CA PRO A 75 5.31 -7.48 1.75
C PRO A 75 5.51 -9.00 1.66
N GLN A 76 4.77 -9.73 2.51
CA GLN A 76 4.51 -11.14 2.26
C GLN A 76 3.53 -11.24 1.10
N ILE A 77 3.87 -11.99 0.05
CA ILE A 77 3.04 -12.11 -1.15
C ILE A 77 2.51 -13.53 -1.26
N ILE A 78 1.18 -13.67 -1.34
CA ILE A 78 0.50 -14.92 -1.73
C ILE A 78 -0.20 -14.64 -3.05
N ALA A 79 0.50 -14.92 -4.13
CA ALA A 79 0.04 -14.67 -5.48
C ALA A 79 0.78 -15.58 -6.47
N ARG A 80 0.10 -15.95 -7.56
CA ARG A 80 0.70 -16.74 -8.63
C ARG A 80 0.03 -16.42 -9.97
N THR A 81 0.82 -16.45 -11.03
CA THR A 81 0.36 -16.30 -12.40
C THR A 81 -0.74 -17.28 -12.74
N GLY A 82 -1.84 -16.76 -13.29
CA GLY A 82 -2.98 -17.54 -13.74
C GLY A 82 -4.04 -17.84 -12.67
N TRP A 83 -3.81 -17.51 -11.40
CA TRP A 83 -4.79 -17.82 -10.35
C TRP A 83 -6.11 -17.08 -10.52
N THR A 84 -7.17 -17.84 -10.32
CA THR A 84 -8.54 -17.36 -10.12
C THR A 84 -8.84 -17.18 -8.64
N THR A 85 -10.00 -16.64 -8.30
CA THR A 85 -10.43 -16.39 -6.92
C THR A 85 -10.43 -17.65 -6.05
N ASP A 86 -10.93 -18.77 -6.54
CA ASP A 86 -10.94 -20.06 -5.84
C ASP A 86 -9.53 -20.65 -5.67
N GLU A 87 -8.66 -20.53 -6.67
CA GLU A 87 -7.26 -20.95 -6.57
C GLU A 87 -6.49 -20.14 -5.52
N LEU A 88 -6.76 -18.83 -5.42
CA LEU A 88 -6.19 -17.98 -4.36
C LEU A 88 -6.72 -18.39 -2.97
N LEU A 89 -8.03 -18.69 -2.82
CA LEU A 89 -8.59 -19.17 -1.56
C LEU A 89 -7.89 -20.45 -1.08
N ILE A 90 -7.69 -21.42 -1.97
CA ILE A 90 -6.96 -22.66 -1.66
C ILE A 90 -5.53 -22.36 -1.20
N ALA A 91 -4.84 -21.43 -1.88
CA ALA A 91 -3.48 -21.08 -1.53
C ALA A 91 -3.37 -20.37 -0.17
N ILE A 92 -4.34 -19.50 0.16
CA ILE A 92 -4.43 -18.84 1.47
C ILE A 92 -4.60 -19.87 2.58
N GLU A 93 -5.49 -20.85 2.40
CA GLU A 93 -5.69 -21.93 3.36
C GLU A 93 -4.44 -22.80 3.53
N ALA A 94 -3.77 -23.14 2.43
CA ALA A 94 -2.53 -23.91 2.45
C ALA A 94 -1.37 -23.17 3.13
N ALA A 95 -1.35 -21.84 3.08
CA ALA A 95 -0.34 -21.00 3.72
C ALA A 95 -0.45 -21.00 5.27
N GLN A 96 -1.59 -21.40 5.83
CA GLN A 96 -1.84 -21.48 7.28
C GLN A 96 -1.38 -20.24 8.07
N ILE A 97 -1.66 -19.07 7.54
CA ILE A 97 -1.31 -17.79 8.17
C ILE A 97 -2.03 -17.68 9.51
N LYS A 98 -1.28 -17.38 10.58
CA LYS A 98 -1.80 -17.15 11.93
C LYS A 98 -1.63 -15.72 12.40
N ASP A 99 -0.79 -14.96 11.70
CA ASP A 99 -0.46 -13.58 12.06
C ASP A 99 -1.57 -12.64 11.59
N THR A 100 -1.68 -11.52 12.29
CA THR A 100 -2.43 -10.35 11.82
C THR A 100 -1.48 -9.35 11.17
N PHE A 101 -2.02 -8.57 10.23
CA PHE A 101 -1.26 -7.61 9.43
C PHE A 101 -1.81 -6.19 9.62
N GLU A 102 -0.89 -5.23 9.64
CA GLU A 102 -1.24 -3.80 9.65
C GLU A 102 -1.68 -3.31 8.27
N LEU A 103 -1.41 -4.09 7.22
CA LEU A 103 -1.82 -3.79 5.85
C LEU A 103 -2.11 -5.08 5.09
N VAL A 104 -3.27 -5.14 4.43
CA VAL A 104 -3.67 -6.27 3.58
C VAL A 104 -4.21 -5.74 2.26
N SER A 105 -3.67 -6.21 1.14
CA SER A 105 -4.17 -5.85 -0.19
C SER A 105 -4.69 -7.05 -0.96
N LEU A 106 -5.66 -6.80 -1.86
CA LEU A 106 -6.22 -7.81 -2.74
C LEU A 106 -6.36 -7.26 -4.17
N LEU A 107 -5.79 -7.97 -5.15
CA LEU A 107 -5.95 -7.73 -6.57
C LEU A 107 -6.08 -9.08 -7.27
N ILE A 108 -7.29 -9.44 -7.69
CA ILE A 108 -7.63 -10.76 -8.25
C ILE A 108 -8.86 -10.67 -9.14
N GLY A 109 -9.00 -11.56 -10.11
CA GLY A 109 -10.22 -11.74 -10.89
C GLY A 109 -10.05 -11.66 -12.40
N VAL A 110 -8.91 -11.16 -12.90
CA VAL A 110 -8.67 -11.14 -14.36
C VAL A 110 -8.74 -12.54 -14.96
N ASN A 111 -8.23 -13.55 -14.27
CA ASN A 111 -8.26 -14.93 -14.73
C ASN A 111 -9.66 -15.56 -14.70
N ASN A 112 -10.52 -15.11 -13.77
CA ASN A 112 -11.94 -15.49 -13.76
C ASN A 112 -12.62 -14.98 -15.05
N GLN A 113 -12.43 -13.69 -15.39
CA GLN A 113 -12.96 -13.11 -16.64
C GLN A 113 -12.35 -13.78 -17.88
N TYR A 114 -11.01 -13.95 -17.94
CA TYR A 114 -10.32 -14.58 -19.06
C TYR A 114 -10.80 -16.01 -19.34
N ARG A 115 -11.13 -16.77 -18.28
CA ARG A 115 -11.69 -18.13 -18.37
C ARG A 115 -13.22 -18.15 -18.55
N GLY A 116 -13.86 -16.98 -18.71
CA GLY A 116 -15.30 -16.86 -18.97
C GLY A 116 -16.19 -17.28 -17.81
N ARG A 117 -15.72 -17.15 -16.56
CA ARG A 117 -16.55 -17.38 -15.37
C ARG A 117 -17.59 -16.26 -15.24
N SER A 118 -18.74 -16.57 -14.63
CA SER A 118 -19.78 -15.57 -14.44
C SER A 118 -19.45 -14.55 -13.36
N VAL A 119 -20.02 -13.36 -13.49
CA VAL A 119 -19.87 -12.29 -12.48
C VAL A 119 -20.42 -12.72 -11.12
N GLU A 120 -21.49 -13.53 -11.10
CA GLU A 120 -22.11 -14.05 -9.88
C GLU A 120 -21.18 -15.02 -9.17
N GLN A 121 -20.54 -15.94 -9.87
CA GLN A 121 -19.55 -16.85 -9.30
C GLN A 121 -18.35 -16.07 -8.77
N PHE A 122 -17.84 -15.11 -9.54
CA PHE A 122 -16.76 -14.23 -9.09
C PHE A 122 -17.13 -13.48 -7.80
N ARG A 123 -18.34 -12.93 -7.72
CA ARG A 123 -18.84 -12.24 -6.51
C ARG A 123 -18.82 -13.16 -5.28
N ALA A 124 -19.31 -14.39 -5.43
CA ALA A 124 -19.37 -15.32 -4.33
C ALA A 124 -17.97 -15.61 -3.75
N ASP A 125 -17.01 -15.92 -4.61
CA ASP A 125 -15.63 -16.16 -4.21
C ASP A 125 -14.95 -14.91 -3.66
N LEU A 126 -15.21 -13.74 -4.26
CA LEU A 126 -14.66 -12.46 -3.82
C LEU A 126 -15.08 -12.11 -2.39
N ILE A 127 -16.34 -12.38 -2.02
CA ILE A 127 -16.83 -12.17 -0.65
C ILE A 127 -16.01 -13.03 0.33
N LEU A 128 -15.70 -14.28 0.00
CA LEU A 128 -14.87 -15.14 0.84
C LEU A 128 -13.45 -14.58 0.98
N LEU A 129 -12.85 -14.11 -0.12
CA LEU A 129 -11.52 -13.49 -0.11
C LEU A 129 -11.48 -12.20 0.72
N ILE A 130 -12.51 -11.34 0.61
CA ILE A 130 -12.63 -10.13 1.43
C ILE A 130 -12.74 -10.49 2.91
N ASN A 131 -13.53 -11.50 3.26
CA ASN A 131 -13.64 -11.96 4.66
C ASN A 131 -12.29 -12.47 5.19
N LYS A 132 -11.51 -13.18 4.38
CA LYS A 132 -10.14 -13.60 4.74
C LYS A 132 -9.21 -12.40 4.90
N ALA A 133 -9.27 -11.41 4.02
CA ALA A 133 -8.48 -10.20 4.16
C ALA A 133 -8.82 -9.42 5.44
N LEU A 134 -10.11 -9.35 5.80
CA LEU A 134 -10.56 -8.75 7.06
C LEU A 134 -10.07 -9.57 8.27
N GLU A 135 -10.15 -10.90 8.23
CA GLU A 135 -9.60 -11.76 9.29
C GLU A 135 -8.12 -11.46 9.52
N PHE A 136 -7.33 -11.39 8.45
CA PHE A 136 -5.89 -11.08 8.53
C PHE A 136 -5.58 -9.65 9.01
N SER A 137 -6.50 -8.70 8.86
CA SER A 137 -6.35 -7.32 9.37
C SER A 137 -6.86 -7.15 10.81
N GLY A 138 -7.24 -8.23 11.51
CA GLY A 138 -7.90 -8.16 12.82
C GLY A 138 -9.31 -7.58 12.74
N ASN A 139 -9.98 -7.74 11.61
CA ASN A 139 -11.30 -7.21 11.27
C ASN A 139 -11.36 -5.67 11.20
N ASP A 140 -10.23 -5.01 10.93
CA ASP A 140 -10.18 -3.57 10.69
C ASP A 140 -10.21 -3.27 9.18
N PRO A 141 -11.33 -2.75 8.62
CA PRO A 141 -11.43 -2.43 7.20
C PRO A 141 -10.50 -1.27 6.78
N ASN A 142 -9.97 -0.48 7.72
CA ASN A 142 -9.03 0.59 7.38
C ASN A 142 -7.65 0.03 6.98
N LYS A 143 -7.33 -1.19 7.41
CA LYS A 143 -6.10 -1.90 7.07
C LYS A 143 -6.20 -2.71 5.78
N VAL A 144 -7.40 -2.81 5.18
CA VAL A 144 -7.66 -3.57 3.94
C VAL A 144 -7.91 -2.61 2.78
N PHE A 145 -7.34 -2.92 1.63
CA PHE A 145 -7.64 -2.21 0.40
C PHE A 145 -7.63 -3.15 -0.81
N MET A 146 -8.37 -2.75 -1.84
CA MET A 146 -8.44 -3.50 -3.10
C MET A 146 -8.18 -2.58 -4.30
N LEU A 147 -7.48 -3.13 -5.28
CA LEU A 147 -7.31 -2.50 -6.58
C LEU A 147 -8.32 -3.09 -7.57
N SER A 148 -8.73 -2.27 -8.54
CA SER A 148 -9.50 -2.77 -9.68
C SER A 148 -8.64 -3.69 -10.55
N ILE A 149 -9.29 -4.58 -11.31
CA ILE A 149 -8.65 -5.46 -12.30
C ILE A 149 -8.17 -4.61 -13.47
N PRO A 150 -6.89 -4.74 -13.92
CA PRO A 150 -6.41 -4.11 -15.15
C PRO A 150 -7.14 -4.64 -16.38
N ASP A 151 -7.27 -3.80 -17.41
CA ASP A 151 -7.86 -4.18 -18.68
C ASP A 151 -6.79 -4.75 -19.65
N TRP A 152 -6.67 -6.07 -19.68
CA TRP A 152 -5.76 -6.74 -20.61
C TRP A 152 -6.17 -6.57 -22.09
N GLY A 153 -7.43 -6.19 -22.36
CA GLY A 153 -7.93 -5.83 -23.68
C GLY A 153 -7.18 -4.64 -24.29
N ALA A 154 -6.57 -3.79 -23.44
CA ALA A 154 -5.75 -2.67 -23.86
C ALA A 154 -4.32 -3.05 -24.29
N THR A 155 -3.96 -4.33 -24.20
CA THR A 155 -2.60 -4.80 -24.50
C THR A 155 -2.49 -5.45 -25.87
N PRO A 156 -1.28 -5.60 -26.45
CA PRO A 156 -1.08 -6.38 -27.67
C PRO A 156 -1.48 -7.85 -27.55
N PHE A 157 -1.49 -8.42 -26.33
CA PHE A 157 -1.95 -9.79 -26.09
C PHE A 157 -3.41 -10.01 -26.54
N ALA A 158 -4.23 -8.94 -26.55
CA ALA A 158 -5.61 -8.96 -27.04
C ALA A 158 -5.74 -8.77 -28.57
N GLU A 159 -4.65 -8.86 -29.33
CA GLU A 159 -4.72 -8.78 -30.79
C GLU A 159 -5.62 -9.90 -31.34
N GLY A 160 -6.56 -9.53 -32.27
CA GLY A 160 -7.55 -10.45 -32.82
C GLY A 160 -8.71 -10.80 -31.87
N ARG A 161 -8.79 -10.23 -30.68
CA ARG A 161 -9.88 -10.38 -29.72
C ARG A 161 -10.85 -9.20 -29.78
N ASP A 162 -12.08 -9.41 -29.33
CA ASP A 162 -13.07 -8.34 -29.11
C ASP A 162 -12.70 -7.53 -27.88
N ARG A 163 -11.92 -6.45 -28.10
CA ARG A 163 -11.41 -5.55 -27.03
C ARG A 163 -12.55 -4.87 -26.29
N ASP A 164 -13.61 -4.46 -26.98
CA ASP A 164 -14.76 -3.80 -26.38
C ASP A 164 -15.53 -4.75 -25.45
N LYS A 165 -15.65 -6.04 -25.86
CA LYS A 165 -16.22 -7.06 -24.99
C LYS A 165 -15.39 -7.26 -23.73
N ILE A 166 -14.06 -7.38 -23.87
CA ILE A 166 -13.15 -7.53 -22.74
C ILE A 166 -13.30 -6.35 -21.77
N ALA A 167 -13.27 -5.12 -22.29
CA ALA A 167 -13.42 -3.92 -21.49
C ALA A 167 -14.73 -3.90 -20.69
N ARG A 168 -15.87 -4.23 -21.35
CA ARG A 168 -17.18 -4.30 -20.67
C ARG A 168 -17.21 -5.38 -19.58
N GLU A 169 -16.61 -6.54 -19.82
CA GLU A 169 -16.55 -7.62 -18.84
C GLU A 169 -15.67 -7.25 -17.64
N ILE A 170 -14.49 -6.65 -17.87
CA ILE A 170 -13.63 -6.12 -16.79
C ILE A 170 -14.36 -5.05 -15.98
N ASP A 171 -15.07 -4.12 -16.63
CA ASP A 171 -15.85 -3.09 -15.94
C ASP A 171 -16.97 -3.71 -15.07
N ALA A 172 -17.62 -4.78 -15.53
CA ALA A 172 -18.63 -5.51 -14.76
C ALA A 172 -18.02 -6.17 -13.50
N TYR A 173 -16.85 -6.80 -13.62
CA TYR A 173 -16.12 -7.35 -12.47
C TYR A 173 -15.68 -6.26 -11.50
N ASN A 174 -15.13 -5.15 -12.00
CA ASN A 174 -14.71 -4.02 -11.18
C ASN A 174 -15.89 -3.34 -10.47
N SER A 175 -17.06 -3.31 -11.08
CA SER A 175 -18.29 -2.86 -10.43
C SER A 175 -18.64 -3.74 -9.22
N VAL A 176 -18.46 -5.05 -9.30
CA VAL A 176 -18.64 -5.97 -8.16
C VAL A 176 -17.62 -5.68 -7.07
N ILE A 177 -16.33 -5.54 -7.42
CA ILE A 177 -15.29 -5.22 -6.43
C ILE A 177 -15.65 -3.92 -5.69
N TRP A 178 -16.02 -2.87 -6.42
CA TRP A 178 -16.44 -1.60 -5.83
C TRP A 178 -17.64 -1.74 -4.89
N GLN A 179 -18.68 -2.49 -5.29
CA GLN A 179 -19.88 -2.71 -4.47
C GLN A 179 -19.52 -3.43 -3.16
N GLU A 180 -18.73 -4.51 -3.23
CA GLU A 180 -18.37 -5.32 -2.07
C GLU A 180 -17.42 -4.59 -1.11
N THR A 181 -16.49 -3.81 -1.63
CA THR A 181 -15.58 -3.00 -0.82
C THR A 181 -16.29 -1.81 -0.18
N ASN A 182 -17.11 -1.08 -0.95
CA ASN A 182 -17.85 0.08 -0.46
C ASN A 182 -18.83 -0.29 0.66
N SER A 183 -19.54 -1.42 0.53
CA SER A 183 -20.48 -1.89 1.56
C SER A 183 -19.81 -2.26 2.90
N ARG A 184 -18.49 -2.50 2.90
CA ARG A 184 -17.68 -2.88 4.06
C ARG A 184 -16.72 -1.78 4.51
N ASN A 185 -16.83 -0.58 3.93
CA ASN A 185 -15.92 0.53 4.20
C ASN A 185 -14.44 0.21 3.92
N ILE A 186 -14.16 -0.67 2.96
CA ILE A 186 -12.80 -1.01 2.48
C ILE A 186 -12.41 -0.02 1.39
N LEU A 187 -11.14 0.41 1.37
CA LEU A 187 -10.63 1.28 0.33
C LEU A 187 -10.57 0.54 -1.01
N PHE A 188 -11.27 1.08 -2.01
CA PHE A 188 -11.14 0.67 -3.42
C PHE A 188 -10.35 1.71 -4.20
N VAL A 189 -9.39 1.25 -5.02
CA VAL A 189 -8.59 2.11 -5.89
C VAL A 189 -8.70 1.64 -7.33
N ASP A 190 -9.26 2.48 -8.18
CA ASP A 190 -9.37 2.20 -9.61
C ASP A 190 -8.04 2.48 -10.33
N ILE A 191 -7.39 1.41 -10.79
CA ILE A 191 -6.18 1.44 -11.63
C ILE A 191 -6.46 1.02 -13.07
N THR A 192 -7.68 0.60 -13.39
CA THR A 192 -8.07 0.13 -14.72
C THR A 192 -7.85 1.23 -15.76
N ARG A 193 -8.15 2.48 -15.42
CA ARG A 193 -7.91 3.64 -16.28
C ARG A 193 -6.44 3.73 -16.70
N ILE A 194 -5.52 3.54 -15.75
CA ILE A 194 -4.07 3.59 -16.02
C ILE A 194 -3.67 2.43 -16.93
N SER A 195 -4.20 1.22 -16.71
CA SER A 195 -3.88 0.05 -17.56
C SER A 195 -4.33 0.25 -19.02
N ARG A 196 -5.40 1.01 -19.25
CA ARG A 196 -5.91 1.32 -20.59
C ARG A 196 -4.99 2.25 -21.39
N GLU A 197 -4.09 2.98 -20.76
CA GLU A 197 -3.09 3.82 -21.41
C GLU A 197 -2.10 2.98 -22.25
N ALA A 198 -1.96 1.67 -21.96
CA ALA A 198 -1.16 0.74 -22.75
C ALA A 198 -1.61 0.60 -24.23
N LEU A 199 -2.83 1.01 -24.56
CA LEU A 199 -3.27 1.11 -25.97
C LEU A 199 -2.38 2.03 -26.81
N THR A 200 -1.90 3.11 -26.22
CA THR A 200 -1.11 4.15 -26.89
C THR A 200 0.34 4.19 -26.44
N ASP A 201 0.64 3.70 -25.23
CA ASP A 201 1.98 3.65 -24.68
C ASP A 201 2.35 2.22 -24.22
N GLN A 202 2.99 1.49 -25.11
CA GLN A 202 3.43 0.12 -24.83
C GLN A 202 4.63 0.04 -23.85
N SER A 203 5.29 1.15 -23.53
CA SER A 203 6.34 1.17 -22.51
C SER A 203 5.80 0.89 -21.09
N LEU A 204 4.49 1.02 -20.92
CA LEU A 204 3.77 0.64 -19.72
C LEU A 204 3.64 -0.89 -19.52
N LEU A 205 4.01 -1.68 -20.52
CA LEU A 205 3.98 -3.14 -20.45
C LEU A 205 5.36 -3.73 -20.24
N ALA A 206 5.41 -4.88 -19.57
CA ALA A 206 6.59 -5.73 -19.49
C ALA A 206 6.92 -6.34 -20.87
N ALA A 207 8.06 -7.05 -20.96
CA ALA A 207 8.54 -7.62 -22.20
C ALA A 207 7.57 -8.65 -22.84
N ASP A 208 6.69 -9.25 -22.05
CA ASP A 208 5.67 -10.18 -22.50
C ASP A 208 4.47 -9.49 -23.20
N ARG A 209 4.41 -8.15 -23.18
CA ARG A 209 3.39 -7.32 -23.82
C ARG A 209 1.97 -7.56 -23.27
N LEU A 210 1.88 -8.07 -22.05
CA LEU A 210 0.63 -8.35 -21.34
C LEU A 210 0.63 -7.71 -19.96
N HIS A 211 1.65 -8.05 -19.14
CA HIS A 211 1.71 -7.60 -17.76
C HIS A 211 2.27 -6.17 -17.67
N PRO A 212 1.93 -5.44 -16.59
CA PRO A 212 2.45 -4.09 -16.36
C PRO A 212 3.97 -4.07 -16.23
N SER A 213 4.61 -3.02 -16.75
CA SER A 213 6.00 -2.70 -16.44
C SER A 213 6.13 -2.10 -15.04
N GLY A 214 7.37 -2.01 -14.53
CA GLY A 214 7.65 -1.30 -13.28
C GLY A 214 7.18 0.15 -13.29
N SER A 215 7.16 0.80 -14.48
CA SER A 215 6.63 2.16 -14.66
C SER A 215 5.11 2.22 -14.48
N MET A 216 4.35 1.31 -15.06
CA MET A 216 2.90 1.23 -14.84
C MET A 216 2.59 0.96 -13.35
N TYR A 217 3.31 0.03 -12.72
CA TYR A 217 3.16 -0.22 -11.29
C TYR A 217 3.47 1.02 -10.43
N SER A 218 4.46 1.83 -10.83
CA SER A 218 4.72 3.11 -10.15
C SER A 218 3.53 4.07 -10.25
N GLN A 219 2.86 4.14 -11.40
CA GLN A 219 1.65 4.96 -11.56
C GLN A 219 0.49 4.45 -10.68
N TRP A 220 0.34 3.11 -10.52
CA TRP A 220 -0.65 2.55 -9.59
C TRP A 220 -0.36 2.96 -8.16
N VAL A 221 0.91 2.93 -7.75
CA VAL A 221 1.33 3.36 -6.41
C VAL A 221 1.07 4.86 -6.21
N GLN A 222 1.33 5.70 -7.20
CA GLN A 222 1.03 7.14 -7.13
C GLN A 222 -0.47 7.42 -6.97
N GLU A 223 -1.34 6.63 -7.60
CA GLU A 223 -2.81 6.75 -7.44
C GLU A 223 -3.28 6.25 -6.07
N LEU A 224 -2.67 5.19 -5.55
CA LEU A 224 -3.03 4.52 -4.31
C LEU A 224 -2.53 5.26 -3.06
N LEU A 225 -1.28 5.71 -3.06
CA LEU A 225 -0.55 6.21 -1.89
C LEU A 225 -1.30 7.32 -1.13
N PRO A 226 -1.80 8.41 -1.77
CA PRO A 226 -2.47 9.49 -1.03
C PRO A 226 -3.77 9.03 -0.38
N LYS A 227 -4.50 8.11 -1.02
CA LYS A 227 -5.77 7.57 -0.51
C LYS A 227 -5.54 6.66 0.69
N LEU A 228 -4.51 5.80 0.61
CA LEU A 228 -4.15 4.88 1.68
C LEU A 228 -3.60 5.62 2.90
N LYS A 229 -2.76 6.64 2.70
CA LYS A 229 -2.27 7.50 3.80
C LYS A 229 -3.41 8.13 4.60
N LEU A 230 -4.43 8.65 3.91
CA LEU A 230 -5.61 9.22 4.57
C LEU A 230 -6.37 8.18 5.41
N ARG A 231 -6.33 6.91 5.02
CA ARG A 231 -6.95 5.80 5.79
C ARG A 231 -6.14 5.46 7.02
N LEU A 232 -4.82 5.29 6.87
CA LEU A 232 -3.91 4.88 7.94
C LEU A 232 -3.71 5.95 9.03
N GLN A 233 -4.00 7.22 8.71
CA GLN A 233 -3.90 8.35 9.64
C GLN A 233 -5.19 8.63 10.42
N LYS A 234 -6.29 7.94 10.11
CA LYS A 234 -7.52 8.07 10.88
C LYS A 234 -7.37 7.37 12.23
N PRO A 235 -7.66 8.07 13.33
CA PRO A 235 -7.62 7.49 14.68
C PRO A 235 -8.67 6.42 14.86
#